data_90abe6a438ac7b035e13efa44b8baf20
#
_entry.id   90abe6a438ac7b035e13efa44b8baf20
#
_cell.length_a   1.000
_cell.length_b   1.000
_cell.length_c   1.000
_cell.angle_alpha   90.00
_cell.angle_beta   90.00
_cell.angle_gamma   90.00
#
_symmetry.space_group_name_H-M   'P 1'
#
loop_
_entity.id
_entity.type
_entity.pdbx_description
1 polymer ?
#
loop_
_entity_poly.entity_id
_entity_poly.type
_entity_poly.pdbx_seq_one_letter_code
_entity_poly.pdbx_strand_id
1 'polypeptide(L)'
;MSAGHLLSAPFTSGSTLLWYSTRATGIVALVLLTGTVMLGVVGTARAASARWPRLVTAGLHRNLALTSIALVGVHVLTTVLDPFASIRPAAAFIPFSSSYRPLWLSLGAVAFDLLLAVLVTSLLRDRLNHRAWRAVHLLVYLSWPVALWHGLGTGTDTRLAWVLGINIACVAAVGWAVWWRLSLAPSRLTRAAGLLTLAFLPVLTLVFVLFGPLQPGWARRAGTPVKLLGSQGQAPARSARSGQSGVVAGARFRGHLSVTGGAHERTITITGRTVVPPRESFVIVLRGTPSGSGVNLTGGTVRIGRPWPASGYSGPVAQLSGKELFAAVSGQAGKRQARFTMTINGSAVTGTVSIQAASGE
;
A
#
# COMPACT_ATOMS: atom_id res chain seq x y z
N MET A 1 -31.82 34.36 -5.76
CA MET A 1 -31.87 33.10 -6.47
C MET A 1 -30.53 32.83 -7.09
N SER A 2 -29.73 31.95 -6.52
CA SER A 2 -28.57 31.38 -7.19
C SER A 2 -28.31 30.00 -6.57
N ALA A 3 -28.73 28.98 -7.33
CA ALA A 3 -28.48 27.59 -7.05
C ALA A 3 -27.09 27.24 -7.63
N GLY A 4 -26.09 27.17 -6.80
CA GLY A 4 -24.78 26.85 -7.31
C GLY A 4 -23.74 26.65 -6.26
N HIS A 5 -23.87 25.65 -5.37
CA HIS A 5 -22.76 25.07 -4.59
C HIS A 5 -23.21 23.79 -3.85
N LEU A 6 -23.73 22.84 -4.57
CA LEU A 6 -24.05 21.51 -4.08
C LEU A 6 -23.20 20.45 -4.81
N LEU A 7 -21.89 20.63 -4.96
CA LEU A 7 -21.03 19.56 -5.47
C LEU A 7 -19.59 19.80 -5.02
N SER A 8 -19.29 19.42 -3.80
CA SER A 8 -17.90 19.16 -3.40
C SER A 8 -17.86 18.29 -2.14
N ALA A 9 -18.43 17.10 -2.21
CA ALA A 9 -18.03 16.04 -1.31
C ALA A 9 -16.72 15.47 -1.86
N PRO A 10 -15.59 15.52 -1.14
CA PRO A 10 -14.38 14.85 -1.60
C PRO A 10 -14.62 13.34 -1.57
N PHE A 11 -14.45 12.70 -2.71
CA PHE A 11 -14.52 11.25 -2.91
C PHE A 11 -13.40 10.53 -2.13
N THR A 12 -13.48 10.47 -0.81
CA THR A 12 -12.56 9.69 0.02
C THR A 12 -12.81 8.18 -0.10
N SER A 13 -14.00 7.76 -0.52
CA SER A 13 -14.33 6.36 -0.77
C SER A 13 -13.63 5.79 -2.01
N GLY A 14 -13.42 6.59 -3.05
CA GLY A 14 -12.77 6.15 -4.30
C GLY A 14 -11.29 5.83 -4.11
N SER A 15 -10.54 6.66 -3.41
CA SER A 15 -9.11 6.43 -3.14
C SER A 15 -8.87 5.20 -2.27
N THR A 16 -9.72 4.95 -1.28
CA THR A 16 -9.62 3.75 -0.43
C THR A 16 -9.90 2.48 -1.23
N LEU A 17 -10.91 2.49 -2.11
CA LEU A 17 -11.23 1.36 -2.97
C LEU A 17 -10.11 1.05 -3.95
N LEU A 18 -9.56 2.06 -4.63
CA LEU A 18 -8.41 1.90 -5.55
C LEU A 18 -7.20 1.34 -4.83
N TRP A 19 -6.90 1.83 -3.63
CA TRP A 19 -5.80 1.36 -2.80
C TRP A 19 -5.91 -0.13 -2.44
N TYR A 20 -7.11 -0.58 -2.00
CA TYR A 20 -7.35 -2.01 -1.72
C TYR A 20 -7.32 -2.85 -2.99
N SER A 21 -7.90 -2.36 -4.08
CA SER A 21 -7.94 -3.06 -5.38
C SER A 21 -6.53 -3.28 -5.93
N THR A 22 -5.67 -2.24 -5.91
CA THR A 22 -4.27 -2.35 -6.34
C THR A 22 -3.53 -3.43 -5.57
N ARG A 23 -3.71 -3.51 -4.25
CA ARG A 23 -3.03 -4.51 -3.42
C ARG A 23 -3.56 -5.91 -3.63
N ALA A 24 -4.88 -6.07 -3.62
CA ALA A 24 -5.52 -7.36 -3.81
C ALA A 24 -5.16 -7.95 -5.17
N THR A 25 -5.27 -7.16 -6.25
CA THR A 25 -4.95 -7.61 -7.61
C THR A 25 -3.46 -7.95 -7.76
N GLY A 26 -2.55 -7.18 -7.12
CA GLY A 26 -1.12 -7.47 -7.13
C GLY A 26 -0.77 -8.80 -6.45
N ILE A 27 -1.33 -9.06 -5.26
CA ILE A 27 -1.10 -10.31 -4.52
C ILE A 27 -1.68 -11.51 -5.29
N VAL A 28 -2.92 -11.40 -5.77
CA VAL A 28 -3.56 -12.48 -6.53
C VAL A 28 -2.81 -12.74 -7.83
N ALA A 29 -2.39 -11.70 -8.56
CA ALA A 29 -1.58 -11.84 -9.77
C ALA A 29 -0.27 -12.58 -9.49
N LEU A 30 0.45 -12.29 -8.40
CA LEU A 30 1.67 -13.00 -8.02
C LEU A 30 1.41 -14.49 -7.79
N VAL A 31 0.33 -14.85 -7.08
CA VAL A 31 -0.05 -16.24 -6.83
C VAL A 31 -0.36 -16.96 -8.15
N LEU A 32 -1.12 -16.35 -9.04
CA LEU A 32 -1.46 -16.94 -10.35
C LEU A 32 -0.24 -17.05 -11.28
N LEU A 33 0.66 -16.06 -11.27
CA LEU A 33 1.94 -16.12 -11.98
C LEU A 33 2.80 -17.25 -11.43
N THR A 34 2.84 -17.47 -10.12
CA THR A 34 3.51 -18.61 -9.48
C THR A 34 2.96 -19.93 -10.01
N GLY A 35 1.65 -20.09 -10.01
CA GLY A 35 0.99 -21.28 -10.58
C GLY A 35 1.30 -21.47 -12.09
N THR A 36 1.32 -20.38 -12.84
CA THR A 36 1.66 -20.38 -14.27
C THR A 36 3.09 -20.86 -14.52
N VAL A 37 4.07 -20.36 -13.73
CA VAL A 37 5.47 -20.79 -13.79
C VAL A 37 5.59 -22.27 -13.43
N MET A 38 4.93 -22.72 -12.37
CA MET A 38 4.92 -24.14 -11.97
C MET A 38 4.40 -25.03 -13.07
N LEU A 39 3.27 -24.72 -13.67
CA LEU A 39 2.69 -25.48 -14.78
C LEU A 39 3.59 -25.47 -16.02
N GLY A 40 4.30 -24.37 -16.29
CA GLY A 40 5.30 -24.29 -17.34
C GLY A 40 6.48 -25.25 -17.11
N VAL A 41 6.98 -25.31 -15.87
CA VAL A 41 8.06 -26.22 -15.47
C VAL A 41 7.60 -27.68 -15.58
N VAL A 42 6.42 -28.02 -15.08
CA VAL A 42 5.83 -29.37 -15.16
C VAL A 42 5.61 -29.80 -16.61
N GLY A 43 5.08 -28.89 -17.44
CA GLY A 43 4.86 -29.13 -18.85
C GLY A 43 6.16 -29.48 -19.63
N THR A 44 7.27 -28.80 -19.29
CA THR A 44 8.59 -29.09 -19.93
C THR A 44 9.17 -30.43 -19.50
N ALA A 45 8.84 -30.91 -18.28
CA ALA A 45 9.30 -32.21 -17.79
C ALA A 45 8.60 -33.39 -18.45
N ARG A 46 7.65 -33.14 -19.36
CA ARG A 46 6.81 -34.17 -20.02
C ARG A 46 6.11 -35.11 -19.02
N ALA A 47 5.89 -34.64 -17.81
CA ALA A 47 5.11 -35.37 -16.82
C ALA A 47 3.65 -35.42 -17.30
N ALA A 48 3.28 -36.59 -17.81
CA ALA A 48 1.89 -36.89 -18.17
C ALA A 48 1.50 -38.22 -17.53
N SER A 49 0.30 -38.27 -16.99
CA SER A 49 -0.31 -39.49 -16.50
C SER A 49 -1.68 -39.64 -17.12
N ALA A 50 -2.28 -40.84 -17.02
CA ALA A 50 -3.65 -41.07 -17.48
C ALA A 50 -4.65 -40.12 -16.83
N ARG A 51 -4.38 -39.69 -15.59
CA ARG A 51 -5.23 -38.72 -14.83
C ARG A 51 -4.96 -37.26 -15.17
N TRP A 52 -3.75 -36.92 -15.73
CA TRP A 52 -3.35 -35.57 -16.10
C TRP A 52 -2.81 -35.55 -17.52
N PRO A 53 -3.68 -35.50 -18.54
CA PRO A 53 -3.29 -35.39 -19.92
C PRO A 53 -2.55 -34.06 -20.19
N ARG A 54 -1.59 -34.07 -21.13
CA ARG A 54 -0.84 -32.87 -21.52
C ARG A 54 -1.72 -31.72 -21.99
N LEU A 55 -2.86 -32.04 -22.61
CA LEU A 55 -3.82 -31.01 -23.07
C LEU A 55 -4.43 -30.23 -21.89
N VAL A 56 -4.75 -30.90 -20.79
CA VAL A 56 -5.27 -30.25 -19.57
C VAL A 56 -4.23 -29.32 -18.96
N THR A 57 -2.98 -29.80 -18.83
CA THR A 57 -1.88 -28.98 -18.31
C THR A 57 -1.61 -27.75 -19.17
N ALA A 58 -1.59 -27.92 -20.51
CA ALA A 58 -1.39 -26.81 -21.44
C ALA A 58 -2.56 -25.82 -21.44
N GLY A 59 -3.80 -26.32 -21.38
CA GLY A 59 -5.01 -25.48 -21.26
C GLY A 59 -5.04 -24.69 -19.96
N LEU A 60 -4.72 -25.34 -18.85
CA LEU A 60 -4.66 -24.67 -17.54
C LEU A 60 -3.56 -23.63 -17.49
N HIS A 61 -2.36 -23.94 -17.99
CA HIS A 61 -1.26 -22.97 -18.10
C HIS A 61 -1.68 -21.73 -18.90
N ARG A 62 -2.32 -21.92 -20.07
CA ARG A 62 -2.81 -20.79 -20.87
C ARG A 62 -3.84 -19.96 -20.16
N ASN A 63 -4.83 -20.58 -19.52
CA ASN A 63 -5.91 -19.86 -18.85
C ASN A 63 -5.38 -19.10 -17.62
N LEU A 64 -4.51 -19.74 -16.81
CA LEU A 64 -3.86 -19.04 -15.68
C LEU A 64 -3.01 -17.86 -16.17
N ALA A 65 -2.23 -18.05 -17.24
CA ALA A 65 -1.41 -16.99 -17.80
C ALA A 65 -2.26 -15.78 -18.24
N LEU A 66 -3.34 -16.02 -18.98
CA LEU A 66 -4.25 -14.95 -19.43
C LEU A 66 -4.93 -14.25 -18.27
N THR A 67 -5.41 -14.99 -17.26
CA THR A 67 -6.01 -14.42 -16.06
C THR A 67 -4.98 -13.60 -15.26
N SER A 68 -3.74 -14.09 -15.14
CA SER A 68 -2.66 -13.36 -14.47
C SER A 68 -2.39 -12.02 -15.14
N ILE A 69 -2.27 -12.02 -16.48
CA ILE A 69 -2.01 -10.80 -17.26
C ILE A 69 -3.18 -9.82 -17.16
N ALA A 70 -4.41 -10.30 -17.22
CA ALA A 70 -5.60 -9.45 -17.01
C ALA A 70 -5.59 -8.78 -15.63
N LEU A 71 -5.28 -9.55 -14.57
CA LEU A 71 -5.16 -8.99 -13.22
C LEU A 71 -3.98 -8.03 -13.06
N VAL A 72 -2.83 -8.29 -13.71
CA VAL A 72 -1.73 -7.34 -13.75
C VAL A 72 -2.16 -6.04 -14.46
N GLY A 73 -2.94 -6.14 -15.55
CA GLY A 73 -3.54 -4.97 -16.22
C GLY A 73 -4.43 -4.15 -15.27
N VAL A 74 -5.30 -4.83 -14.51
CA VAL A 74 -6.14 -4.16 -13.50
C VAL A 74 -5.28 -3.55 -12.38
N HIS A 75 -4.23 -4.26 -11.92
CA HIS A 75 -3.28 -3.76 -10.92
C HIS A 75 -2.59 -2.46 -11.39
N VAL A 76 -2.08 -2.45 -12.61
CA VAL A 76 -1.44 -1.26 -13.20
C VAL A 76 -2.45 -0.12 -13.34
N LEU A 77 -3.65 -0.40 -13.86
CA LEU A 77 -4.70 0.59 -14.05
C LEU A 77 -5.11 1.23 -12.72
N THR A 78 -5.39 0.42 -11.69
CA THR A 78 -5.77 0.93 -10.37
C THR A 78 -4.64 1.70 -9.69
N THR A 79 -3.37 1.30 -9.93
CA THR A 79 -2.19 2.01 -9.43
C THR A 79 -2.03 3.39 -10.06
N VAL A 80 -2.27 3.51 -11.38
CA VAL A 80 -2.18 4.78 -12.11
C VAL A 80 -3.35 5.71 -11.76
N LEU A 81 -4.54 5.14 -11.53
CA LEU A 81 -5.74 5.91 -11.17
C LEU A 81 -5.73 6.33 -9.68
N ASP A 82 -4.89 5.73 -8.84
CA ASP A 82 -4.80 6.08 -7.42
C ASP A 82 -4.06 7.43 -7.25
N PRO A 83 -4.74 8.48 -6.77
CA PRO A 83 -4.14 9.79 -6.58
C PRO A 83 -3.08 9.84 -5.48
N PHE A 84 -3.01 8.83 -4.59
CA PHE A 84 -2.09 8.81 -3.45
C PHE A 84 -0.62 8.96 -3.86
N ALA A 85 -0.15 8.15 -4.79
CA ALA A 85 1.25 8.17 -5.22
C ALA A 85 1.48 9.03 -6.48
N SER A 86 0.41 9.53 -7.11
CA SER A 86 0.42 10.37 -8.33
C SER A 86 1.32 9.79 -9.43
N ILE A 87 1.19 8.48 -9.69
CA ILE A 87 2.00 7.76 -10.66
C ILE A 87 1.47 8.07 -12.08
N ARG A 88 2.34 8.61 -12.93
CA ARG A 88 1.98 8.90 -14.32
C ARG A 88 1.84 7.60 -15.13
N PRO A 89 0.93 7.52 -16.13
CA PRO A 89 0.75 6.33 -16.96
C PRO A 89 2.05 5.84 -17.62
N ALA A 90 2.93 6.76 -18.01
CA ALA A 90 4.24 6.42 -18.58
C ALA A 90 5.12 5.58 -17.64
N ALA A 91 4.93 5.67 -16.32
CA ALA A 91 5.71 4.92 -15.36
C ALA A 91 5.36 3.42 -15.32
N ALA A 92 4.27 3.01 -15.97
CA ALA A 92 3.93 1.61 -16.15
C ALA A 92 4.86 0.90 -17.16
N PHE A 93 5.46 1.68 -18.10
CA PHE A 93 6.28 1.16 -19.19
C PHE A 93 7.72 1.70 -19.17
N ILE A 94 7.95 2.88 -18.60
CA ILE A 94 9.26 3.52 -18.60
C ILE A 94 9.86 3.43 -17.19
N PRO A 95 10.87 2.58 -16.97
CA PRO A 95 11.57 2.51 -15.69
C PRO A 95 12.14 3.87 -15.26
N PHE A 96 12.20 4.13 -13.97
CA PHE A 96 12.74 5.35 -13.34
C PHE A 96 12.00 6.66 -13.68
N SER A 97 10.84 6.61 -14.33
CA SER A 97 10.04 7.80 -14.66
C SER A 97 9.15 8.30 -13.51
N SER A 98 9.07 7.56 -12.40
CA SER A 98 8.29 7.92 -11.20
C SER A 98 9.20 8.38 -10.06
N SER A 99 8.75 9.41 -9.33
CA SER A 99 9.39 9.83 -8.07
C SER A 99 9.01 8.98 -6.86
N TYR A 100 7.97 8.16 -6.98
CA TYR A 100 7.54 7.25 -5.91
C TYR A 100 8.32 5.94 -5.99
N ARG A 101 9.18 5.67 -5.00
CA ARG A 101 9.99 4.43 -4.89
C ARG A 101 10.63 4.03 -6.22
N PRO A 102 11.49 4.87 -6.83
CA PRO A 102 11.91 4.78 -8.24
C PRO A 102 12.40 3.39 -8.64
N LEU A 103 13.32 2.80 -7.86
CA LEU A 103 13.87 1.47 -8.13
C LEU A 103 12.79 0.39 -8.12
N TRP A 104 11.98 0.38 -7.06
CA TRP A 104 11.00 -0.69 -6.84
C TRP A 104 9.85 -0.62 -7.83
N LEU A 105 9.39 0.60 -8.16
CA LEU A 105 8.36 0.79 -9.19
C LEU A 105 8.90 0.41 -10.58
N SER A 106 10.17 0.72 -10.87
CA SER A 106 10.82 0.33 -12.12
C SER A 106 10.90 -1.17 -12.31
N LEU A 107 11.12 -1.95 -11.24
CA LEU A 107 11.04 -3.41 -11.31
C LEU A 107 9.64 -3.87 -11.74
N GLY A 108 8.58 -3.18 -11.27
CA GLY A 108 7.21 -3.46 -11.72
C GLY A 108 7.01 -3.20 -13.21
N ALA A 109 7.51 -2.07 -13.71
CA ALA A 109 7.48 -1.74 -15.13
C ALA A 109 8.23 -2.79 -15.97
N VAL A 110 9.45 -3.14 -15.56
CA VAL A 110 10.24 -4.20 -16.25
C VAL A 110 9.52 -5.54 -16.25
N ALA A 111 8.94 -5.95 -15.11
CA ALA A 111 8.17 -7.19 -15.03
C ALA A 111 6.96 -7.16 -15.96
N PHE A 112 6.26 -6.03 -16.04
CA PHE A 112 5.10 -5.83 -16.91
C PHE A 112 5.50 -5.88 -18.37
N ASP A 113 6.57 -5.19 -18.78
CA ASP A 113 7.08 -5.20 -20.15
C ASP A 113 7.50 -6.60 -20.59
N LEU A 114 8.18 -7.36 -19.71
CA LEU A 114 8.54 -8.76 -19.98
C LEU A 114 7.29 -9.65 -20.18
N LEU A 115 6.27 -9.49 -19.33
CA LEU A 115 5.00 -10.22 -19.45
C LEU A 115 4.27 -9.84 -20.76
N LEU A 116 4.30 -8.56 -21.12
CA LEU A 116 3.70 -8.08 -22.36
C LEU A 116 4.41 -8.64 -23.59
N ALA A 117 5.76 -8.67 -23.57
CA ALA A 117 6.55 -9.28 -24.63
C ALA A 117 6.22 -10.78 -24.78
N VAL A 118 6.11 -11.51 -23.67
CA VAL A 118 5.72 -12.92 -23.67
C VAL A 118 4.30 -13.11 -24.21
N LEU A 119 3.35 -12.25 -23.83
CA LEU A 119 1.97 -12.29 -24.35
C LEU A 119 1.94 -12.08 -25.85
N VAL A 120 2.52 -10.97 -26.32
CA VAL A 120 2.51 -10.60 -27.74
C VAL A 120 3.16 -11.68 -28.60
N THR A 121 4.32 -12.18 -28.19
CA THR A 121 5.01 -13.25 -28.94
C THR A 121 4.27 -14.57 -28.87
N SER A 122 3.51 -14.86 -27.81
CA SER A 122 2.67 -16.06 -27.71
C SER A 122 1.43 -15.98 -28.59
N LEU A 123 0.85 -14.78 -28.77
CA LEU A 123 -0.24 -14.53 -29.70
C LEU A 123 0.25 -14.61 -31.17
N LEU A 124 1.48 -14.18 -31.42
CA LEU A 124 2.10 -14.20 -32.75
C LEU A 124 2.88 -15.51 -33.03
N ARG A 125 2.71 -16.52 -32.17
CA ARG A 125 3.51 -17.77 -32.24
C ARG A 125 3.57 -18.40 -33.62
N ASP A 126 2.45 -18.41 -34.36
CA ASP A 126 2.38 -19.03 -35.69
C ASP A 126 3.12 -18.22 -36.77
N ARG A 127 3.47 -16.97 -36.49
CA ARG A 127 4.25 -16.07 -37.35
C ARG A 127 5.71 -15.99 -36.97
N LEU A 128 6.11 -16.53 -35.82
CA LEU A 128 7.46 -16.43 -35.29
C LEU A 128 8.22 -17.73 -35.46
N ASN A 129 9.53 -17.62 -35.69
CA ASN A 129 10.42 -18.77 -35.59
C ASN A 129 10.36 -19.37 -34.20
N HIS A 130 10.26 -20.70 -34.10
CA HIS A 130 10.16 -21.41 -32.80
C HIS A 130 11.31 -21.08 -31.84
N ARG A 131 12.53 -20.85 -32.33
CA ARG A 131 13.68 -20.48 -31.49
C ARG A 131 13.51 -19.09 -30.90
N ALA A 132 13.08 -18.11 -31.70
CA ALA A 132 12.83 -16.74 -31.26
C ALA A 132 11.67 -16.69 -30.25
N TRP A 133 10.55 -17.35 -30.57
CA TRP A 133 9.42 -17.47 -29.62
C TRP A 133 9.86 -18.08 -28.28
N ARG A 134 10.61 -19.18 -28.31
CA ARG A 134 11.10 -19.87 -27.12
C ARG A 134 12.03 -18.98 -26.30
N ALA A 135 12.94 -18.22 -26.94
CA ALA A 135 13.85 -17.31 -26.24
C ALA A 135 13.08 -16.24 -25.47
N VAL A 136 12.09 -15.59 -26.13
CA VAL A 136 11.24 -14.59 -25.46
C VAL A 136 10.37 -15.23 -24.38
N HIS A 137 9.80 -16.40 -24.64
CA HIS A 137 8.97 -17.10 -23.67
C HIS A 137 9.73 -17.47 -22.38
N LEU A 138 11.05 -17.73 -22.48
CA LEU A 138 11.88 -17.98 -21.31
C LEU A 138 12.09 -16.75 -20.42
N LEU A 139 11.83 -15.53 -20.92
CA LEU A 139 11.92 -14.30 -20.12
C LEU A 139 10.90 -14.28 -18.98
N VAL A 140 9.85 -15.13 -19.03
CA VAL A 140 8.91 -15.28 -17.91
C VAL A 140 9.61 -15.73 -16.62
N TYR A 141 10.69 -16.51 -16.73
CA TYR A 141 11.47 -16.92 -15.57
C TYR A 141 12.24 -15.75 -14.92
N LEU A 142 12.49 -14.69 -15.68
CA LEU A 142 13.06 -13.45 -15.16
C LEU A 142 11.95 -12.52 -14.62
N SER A 143 10.79 -12.45 -15.31
CA SER A 143 9.70 -11.55 -14.92
C SER A 143 9.14 -11.90 -13.53
N TRP A 144 9.06 -13.19 -13.18
CA TRP A 144 8.51 -13.62 -11.90
C TRP A 144 9.34 -13.16 -10.68
N PRO A 145 10.66 -13.35 -10.56
CA PRO A 145 11.43 -12.83 -9.43
C PRO A 145 11.48 -11.30 -9.41
N VAL A 146 11.48 -10.65 -10.57
CA VAL A 146 11.41 -9.19 -10.66
C VAL A 146 10.07 -8.66 -10.11
N ALA A 147 8.95 -9.32 -10.45
CA ALA A 147 7.63 -9.00 -9.91
C ALA A 147 7.55 -9.25 -8.39
N LEU A 148 8.14 -10.35 -7.90
CA LEU A 148 8.23 -10.64 -6.46
C LEU A 148 8.97 -9.52 -5.72
N TRP A 149 10.12 -9.08 -6.21
CA TRP A 149 10.91 -8.03 -5.59
C TRP A 149 10.24 -6.66 -5.71
N HIS A 150 9.56 -6.39 -6.82
CA HIS A 150 8.69 -5.23 -6.95
C HIS A 150 7.66 -5.20 -5.81
N GLY A 151 6.90 -6.28 -5.62
CA GLY A 151 5.89 -6.39 -4.58
C GLY A 151 6.45 -6.23 -3.16
N LEU A 152 7.57 -6.88 -2.87
CA LEU A 152 8.26 -6.77 -1.58
C LEU A 152 8.80 -5.35 -1.32
N GLY A 153 9.34 -4.68 -2.34
CA GLY A 153 9.95 -3.36 -2.23
C GLY A 153 8.96 -2.21 -2.22
N THR A 154 7.87 -2.30 -3.00
CA THR A 154 6.81 -1.28 -3.04
C THR A 154 5.73 -1.49 -1.99
N GLY A 155 5.50 -2.73 -1.54
CA GLY A 155 4.44 -3.07 -0.60
C GLY A 155 4.64 -2.40 0.76
N THR A 156 3.61 -1.73 1.27
CA THR A 156 3.56 -1.25 2.65
C THR A 156 3.13 -2.35 3.61
N ASP A 157 2.48 -3.39 3.07
CA ASP A 157 1.92 -4.52 3.80
C ASP A 157 2.87 -5.71 3.93
N THR A 158 4.08 -5.60 3.40
CA THR A 158 5.11 -6.67 3.46
C THR A 158 5.41 -7.11 4.90
N ARG A 159 5.14 -6.26 5.90
CA ARG A 159 5.28 -6.58 7.32
C ARG A 159 4.12 -7.39 7.92
N LEU A 160 3.01 -7.53 7.21
CA LEU A 160 1.90 -8.36 7.64
C LEU A 160 2.27 -9.83 7.48
N ALA A 161 2.11 -10.61 8.54
CA ALA A 161 2.54 -12.01 8.56
C ALA A 161 1.92 -12.84 7.43
N TRP A 162 0.64 -12.61 7.10
CA TRP A 162 -0.04 -13.33 6.02
C TRP A 162 0.49 -12.96 4.63
N VAL A 163 0.86 -11.68 4.37
CA VAL A 163 1.47 -11.26 3.10
C VAL A 163 2.84 -11.88 2.95
N LEU A 164 3.64 -11.84 4.01
CA LEU A 164 4.96 -12.48 4.03
C LEU A 164 4.82 -13.99 3.83
N GLY A 165 3.84 -14.63 4.47
CA GLY A 165 3.52 -16.05 4.31
C GLY A 165 3.19 -16.42 2.87
N ILE A 166 2.38 -15.62 2.15
CA ILE A 166 2.08 -15.83 0.73
C ILE A 166 3.36 -15.73 -0.12
N ASN A 167 4.20 -14.71 0.11
CA ASN A 167 5.45 -14.56 -0.64
C ASN A 167 6.40 -15.76 -0.40
N ILE A 168 6.54 -16.22 0.83
CA ILE A 168 7.33 -17.41 1.18
C ILE A 168 6.76 -18.65 0.47
N ALA A 169 5.44 -18.84 0.51
CA ALA A 169 4.78 -19.95 -0.18
C ALA A 169 5.01 -19.92 -1.69
N CYS A 170 4.96 -18.75 -2.32
CA CYS A 170 5.26 -18.57 -3.75
C CYS A 170 6.71 -18.95 -4.07
N VAL A 171 7.67 -18.49 -3.27
CA VAL A 171 9.10 -18.83 -3.43
C VAL A 171 9.33 -20.32 -3.24
N ALA A 172 8.73 -20.92 -2.20
CA ALA A 172 8.83 -22.34 -1.93
C ALA A 172 8.22 -23.19 -3.05
N ALA A 173 7.08 -22.79 -3.60
CA ALA A 173 6.38 -23.49 -4.67
C ALA A 173 7.20 -23.50 -5.97
N VAL A 174 7.72 -22.34 -6.40
CA VAL A 174 8.60 -22.26 -7.58
C VAL A 174 9.90 -23.01 -7.32
N GLY A 175 10.48 -22.84 -6.13
CA GLY A 175 11.67 -23.55 -5.71
C GLY A 175 11.52 -25.07 -5.79
N TRP A 176 10.40 -25.58 -5.27
CA TRP A 176 10.06 -27.01 -5.35
C TRP A 176 9.90 -27.50 -6.79
N ALA A 177 9.19 -26.74 -7.64
CA ALA A 177 8.99 -27.10 -9.04
C ALA A 177 10.33 -27.16 -9.81
N VAL A 178 11.21 -26.16 -9.59
CA VAL A 178 12.54 -26.13 -10.21
C VAL A 178 13.42 -27.26 -9.68
N TRP A 179 13.45 -27.50 -8.36
CA TRP A 179 14.16 -28.62 -7.74
C TRP A 179 13.71 -29.95 -8.32
N TRP A 180 12.39 -30.19 -8.37
CA TRP A 180 11.84 -31.41 -8.98
C TRP A 180 12.27 -31.55 -10.44
N ARG A 181 12.26 -30.48 -11.22
CA ARG A 181 12.73 -30.49 -12.62
C ARG A 181 14.21 -30.83 -12.74
N LEU A 182 15.04 -30.29 -11.84
CA LEU A 182 16.48 -30.56 -11.81
C LEU A 182 16.80 -31.97 -11.36
N SER A 183 16.01 -32.58 -10.48
CA SER A 183 16.20 -33.97 -10.04
C SER A 183 16.08 -34.96 -11.22
N LEU A 184 15.33 -34.59 -12.26
CA LEU A 184 15.17 -35.35 -13.48
C LEU A 184 16.28 -35.07 -14.53
N ALA A 185 17.21 -34.16 -14.25
CA ALA A 185 18.28 -33.82 -15.21
C ALA A 185 19.32 -34.96 -15.31
N PRO A 186 19.81 -35.29 -16.54
CA PRO A 186 20.67 -36.46 -16.76
C PRO A 186 22.09 -36.28 -16.22
N SER A 187 22.62 -35.02 -16.16
CA SER A 187 24.01 -34.77 -15.80
C SER A 187 24.14 -34.24 -14.36
N ARG A 188 25.16 -34.70 -13.63
CA ARG A 188 25.49 -34.21 -12.27
C ARG A 188 25.88 -32.73 -12.29
N LEU A 189 26.58 -32.27 -13.32
CA LEU A 189 27.02 -30.88 -13.45
C LEU A 189 25.82 -29.94 -13.63
N THR A 190 24.86 -30.31 -14.50
CA THR A 190 23.62 -29.55 -14.69
C THR A 190 22.80 -29.47 -13.40
N ARG A 191 22.74 -30.58 -12.63
CA ARG A 191 22.09 -30.61 -11.32
C ARG A 191 22.75 -29.65 -10.35
N ALA A 192 24.07 -29.72 -10.19
CA ALA A 192 24.83 -28.90 -9.28
C ALA A 192 24.69 -27.41 -9.60
N ALA A 193 24.89 -27.03 -10.88
CA ALA A 193 24.69 -25.63 -11.31
C ALA A 193 23.28 -25.13 -11.09
N GLY A 194 22.26 -25.97 -11.37
CA GLY A 194 20.87 -25.62 -11.15
C GLY A 194 20.51 -25.51 -9.67
N LEU A 195 21.05 -26.35 -8.79
CA LEU A 195 20.85 -26.26 -7.35
C LEU A 195 21.48 -24.99 -6.74
N LEU A 196 22.65 -24.58 -7.24
CA LEU A 196 23.28 -23.32 -6.83
C LEU A 196 22.41 -22.11 -7.21
N THR A 197 21.89 -22.06 -8.45
CA THR A 197 20.96 -21.02 -8.88
C THR A 197 19.65 -21.04 -8.11
N LEU A 198 19.15 -22.23 -7.78
CA LEU A 198 17.93 -22.42 -7.00
C LEU A 198 18.09 -21.91 -5.56
N ALA A 199 19.24 -22.11 -4.92
CA ALA A 199 19.52 -21.62 -3.58
C ALA A 199 19.76 -20.11 -3.56
N PHE A 200 20.35 -19.56 -4.61
CA PHE A 200 20.74 -18.14 -4.66
C PHE A 200 19.55 -17.19 -4.54
N LEU A 201 18.47 -17.43 -5.31
CA LEU A 201 17.32 -16.51 -5.32
C LEU A 201 16.59 -16.45 -3.98
N PRO A 202 16.23 -17.56 -3.29
CA PRO A 202 15.62 -17.51 -1.96
C PRO A 202 16.54 -16.86 -0.92
N VAL A 203 17.84 -17.17 -0.93
CA VAL A 203 18.81 -16.56 0.01
C VAL A 203 18.89 -15.06 -0.21
N LEU A 204 19.03 -14.61 -1.46
CA LEU A 204 19.09 -13.20 -1.81
C LEU A 204 17.78 -12.49 -1.43
N THR A 205 16.62 -13.13 -1.66
CA THR A 205 15.32 -12.59 -1.28
C THR A 205 15.18 -12.51 0.24
N LEU A 206 15.64 -13.53 0.98
CA LEU A 206 15.63 -13.52 2.44
C LEU A 206 16.50 -12.38 3.00
N VAL A 207 17.73 -12.25 2.51
CA VAL A 207 18.64 -11.15 2.89
C VAL A 207 17.99 -9.80 2.58
N PHE A 208 17.42 -9.63 1.38
CA PHE A 208 16.73 -8.41 1.00
C PHE A 208 15.56 -8.09 1.94
N VAL A 209 14.72 -9.06 2.27
CA VAL A 209 13.56 -8.88 3.16
C VAL A 209 14.01 -8.50 4.58
N LEU A 210 15.02 -9.19 5.12
CA LEU A 210 15.54 -8.95 6.47
C LEU A 210 16.19 -7.58 6.62
N PHE A 211 17.01 -7.15 5.65
CA PHE A 211 17.75 -5.88 5.69
C PHE A 211 17.04 -4.72 4.97
N GLY A 212 15.95 -4.99 4.29
CA GLY A 212 15.14 -4.04 3.54
C GLY A 212 13.75 -3.82 4.16
N PRO A 213 12.69 -4.44 3.59
CA PRO A 213 11.29 -4.15 3.94
C PRO A 213 10.93 -4.35 5.41
N LEU A 214 11.56 -5.28 6.12
CA LEU A 214 11.30 -5.52 7.54
C LEU A 214 11.97 -4.50 8.47
N GLN A 215 12.96 -3.76 7.98
CA GLN A 215 13.67 -2.78 8.80
C GLN A 215 12.89 -1.49 9.01
N PRO A 216 12.94 -0.85 10.20
CA PRO A 216 12.36 0.46 10.44
C PRO A 216 12.88 1.50 9.42
N GLY A 217 12.02 2.41 8.97
CA GLY A 217 12.40 3.47 8.02
C GLY A 217 12.53 3.00 6.56
N TRP A 218 12.10 1.78 6.23
CA TRP A 218 12.14 1.27 4.85
C TRP A 218 11.47 2.20 3.84
N ALA A 219 10.29 2.76 4.16
CA ALA A 219 9.58 3.67 3.26
C ALA A 219 10.49 4.82 2.75
N ARG A 220 11.29 5.42 3.64
CA ARG A 220 12.25 6.48 3.27
C ARG A 220 13.37 5.93 2.40
N ARG A 221 14.00 4.81 2.81
CA ARG A 221 15.09 4.19 2.04
C ARG A 221 14.64 3.66 0.68
N ALA A 222 13.41 3.23 0.57
CA ALA A 222 12.81 2.81 -0.70
C ALA A 222 12.53 3.97 -1.67
N GLY A 223 12.67 5.24 -1.22
CA GLY A 223 12.45 6.42 -2.05
C GLY A 223 11.01 6.92 -2.04
N THR A 224 10.26 6.72 -0.93
CA THR A 224 8.94 7.35 -0.78
C THR A 224 9.14 8.86 -0.61
N PRO A 225 8.45 9.72 -1.39
CA PRO A 225 8.53 11.16 -1.25
C PRO A 225 8.20 11.65 0.16
N VAL A 226 8.94 12.63 0.65
CA VAL A 226 8.81 13.15 2.03
C VAL A 226 7.38 13.58 2.35
N LYS A 227 6.66 14.15 1.37
CA LYS A 227 5.25 14.54 1.49
C LYS A 227 4.34 13.37 1.87
N LEU A 228 4.65 12.16 1.43
CA LEU A 228 3.88 10.94 1.71
C LEU A 228 4.37 10.22 2.98
N LEU A 229 5.57 10.52 3.47
CA LEU A 229 6.10 9.95 4.72
C LEU A 229 5.44 10.56 5.96
N GLY A 230 5.01 11.81 5.89
CA GLY A 230 4.32 12.51 6.98
C GLY A 230 2.92 11.94 7.31
N SER A 231 2.32 11.18 6.40
CA SER A 231 1.03 10.52 6.60
C SER A 231 1.13 9.10 7.18
N GLN A 232 2.33 8.51 7.24
CA GLN A 232 2.55 7.17 7.78
C GLN A 232 3.56 7.18 8.93
N GLY A 233 3.08 7.45 10.13
CA GLY A 233 3.72 7.04 11.38
C GLY A 233 5.15 7.53 11.63
N GLN A 234 5.30 8.72 12.15
CA GLN A 234 6.49 9.07 12.93
C GLN A 234 6.46 8.29 14.26
N ALA A 235 7.29 7.23 14.33
CA ALA A 235 7.77 6.80 15.63
C ALA A 235 8.64 7.93 16.22
N PRO A 236 8.57 8.22 17.54
CA PRO A 236 9.25 9.37 18.12
C PRO A 236 10.77 9.22 18.04
N ALA A 237 11.42 10.01 17.18
CA ALA A 237 12.84 10.21 17.23
C ALA A 237 13.17 10.98 18.52
N ARG A 238 14.06 10.43 19.34
CA ARG A 238 14.68 11.14 20.48
C ARG A 238 15.26 12.46 20.00
N SER A 239 14.76 13.55 20.57
CA SER A 239 15.18 14.92 20.30
C SER A 239 16.65 15.13 20.68
N ALA A 240 17.47 15.51 19.67
CA ALA A 240 18.64 16.33 19.88
C ALA A 240 18.19 17.81 19.84
N ARG A 241 18.59 18.56 20.85
CA ARG A 241 18.31 19.99 21.00
C ARG A 241 18.90 20.81 19.86
N SER A 242 18.11 21.61 19.18
CA SER A 242 18.49 22.94 18.70
C SER A 242 17.25 23.77 18.39
N GLY A 243 17.30 25.04 18.68
CA GLY A 243 16.23 25.97 18.93
C GLY A 243 15.35 26.35 17.76
N GLN A 244 14.20 26.91 18.16
CA GLN A 244 13.28 27.82 17.46
C GLN A 244 12.56 27.30 16.22
N SER A 245 11.31 26.92 16.43
CA SER A 245 10.07 27.34 15.75
C SER A 245 8.92 26.40 16.11
N GLY A 246 7.99 26.86 16.85
CA GLY A 246 6.58 26.54 17.13
C GLY A 246 5.94 25.25 16.60
N VAL A 247 6.58 24.10 16.67
CA VAL A 247 5.95 22.79 16.45
C VAL A 247 5.80 22.12 17.80
N VAL A 248 4.57 22.06 18.31
CA VAL A 248 4.27 21.22 19.48
C VAL A 248 4.27 19.77 19.00
N ALA A 249 5.30 19.02 19.35
CA ALA A 249 5.37 17.56 19.13
C ALA A 249 4.13 16.90 19.73
N GLY A 250 3.54 15.90 19.06
CA GLY A 250 2.27 15.30 19.40
C GLY A 250 2.11 14.97 20.90
N ALA A 251 1.31 15.77 21.60
CA ALA A 251 1.03 15.58 23.01
C ALA A 251 0.01 14.47 23.16
N ARG A 252 0.27 13.48 24.03
CA ARG A 252 -0.71 12.44 24.37
C ARG A 252 -1.86 13.07 25.17
N PHE A 253 -3.09 12.62 24.89
CA PHE A 253 -4.27 13.06 25.64
C PHE A 253 -5.14 11.90 26.08
N ARG A 254 -5.98 12.18 27.07
CA ARG A 254 -7.10 11.35 27.49
C ARG A 254 -8.36 12.20 27.50
N GLY A 255 -9.47 11.62 27.07
CA GLY A 255 -10.73 12.33 26.95
C GLY A 255 -11.92 11.40 27.09
N HIS A 256 -13.08 12.01 27.00
CA HIS A 256 -14.38 11.37 27.08
C HIS A 256 -15.23 11.79 25.88
N LEU A 257 -15.95 10.83 25.30
CA LEU A 257 -16.88 11.02 24.21
C LEU A 257 -18.30 10.96 24.77
N SER A 258 -19.11 11.96 24.44
CA SER A 258 -20.54 11.97 24.67
C SER A 258 -21.30 12.16 23.36
N VAL A 259 -22.42 11.48 23.19
CA VAL A 259 -23.30 11.62 22.04
C VAL A 259 -24.64 12.12 22.55
N THR A 260 -25.10 13.25 22.01
CA THR A 260 -26.39 13.85 22.30
C THR A 260 -27.15 14.10 21.00
N GLY A 261 -28.48 14.13 21.06
CA GLY A 261 -29.32 14.40 19.88
C GLY A 261 -30.41 13.35 19.65
N GLY A 262 -31.30 13.65 18.73
CA GLY A 262 -32.48 12.83 18.38
C GLY A 262 -32.31 12.03 17.07
N ALA A 263 -33.45 11.65 16.48
CA ALA A 263 -33.52 10.83 15.27
C ALA A 263 -32.98 11.53 13.99
N HIS A 264 -32.96 12.88 13.97
CA HIS A 264 -32.58 13.65 12.78
C HIS A 264 -31.19 14.30 12.86
N GLU A 265 -30.69 14.58 14.05
CA GLU A 265 -29.36 15.18 14.22
C GLU A 265 -28.70 14.62 15.49
N ARG A 266 -27.42 14.25 15.35
CA ARG A 266 -26.56 13.81 16.45
C ARG A 266 -25.39 14.75 16.59
N THR A 267 -25.10 15.11 17.83
CA THR A 267 -23.92 15.87 18.22
C THR A 267 -22.98 14.96 19.00
N ILE A 268 -21.78 14.77 18.51
CA ILE A 268 -20.72 14.03 19.17
C ILE A 268 -19.76 15.04 19.78
N THR A 269 -19.62 15.03 21.09
CA THR A 269 -18.72 15.92 21.81
C THR A 269 -17.57 15.09 22.40
N ILE A 270 -16.36 15.45 22.08
CA ILE A 270 -15.14 14.84 22.63
C ILE A 270 -14.45 15.91 23.48
N THR A 271 -14.37 15.69 24.78
CA THR A 271 -13.62 16.54 25.71
C THR A 271 -12.37 15.82 26.16
N GLY A 272 -11.22 16.49 26.21
CA GLY A 272 -9.98 15.85 26.60
C GLY A 272 -8.96 16.82 27.17
N ARG A 273 -7.90 16.23 27.77
CA ARG A 273 -6.75 16.97 28.29
C ARG A 273 -5.46 16.28 27.90
N THR A 274 -4.43 17.06 27.60
CA THR A 274 -3.08 16.53 27.38
C THR A 274 -2.51 15.97 28.68
N VAL A 275 -1.77 14.87 28.57
CA VAL A 275 -1.18 14.17 29.74
C VAL A 275 0.11 14.84 30.20
N VAL A 276 0.85 15.48 29.28
CA VAL A 276 2.15 16.14 29.54
C VAL A 276 1.93 17.64 29.71
N PRO A 277 2.58 18.31 30.69
CA PRO A 277 2.53 19.78 30.84
C PRO A 277 3.08 20.52 29.61
N PRO A 278 2.45 21.67 29.24
CA PRO A 278 1.27 22.26 29.87
C PRO A 278 0.02 21.45 29.57
N ARG A 279 -0.78 21.15 30.63
CA ARG A 279 -2.02 20.38 30.52
C ARG A 279 -3.10 21.22 29.83
N GLU A 280 -3.17 21.15 28.53
CA GLU A 280 -4.17 21.85 27.74
C GLU A 280 -5.44 21.01 27.62
N SER A 281 -6.59 21.66 27.78
CA SER A 281 -7.90 21.06 27.53
C SER A 281 -8.32 21.33 26.09
N PHE A 282 -9.10 20.41 25.51
CA PHE A 282 -9.71 20.62 24.21
C PHE A 282 -11.14 20.09 24.19
N VAL A 283 -11.93 20.66 23.28
CA VAL A 283 -13.30 20.24 23.01
C VAL A 283 -13.45 20.14 21.49
N ILE A 284 -13.88 18.98 21.02
CA ILE A 284 -14.24 18.73 19.63
C ILE A 284 -15.74 18.49 19.60
N VAL A 285 -16.47 19.26 18.81
CA VAL A 285 -17.90 19.09 18.59
C VAL A 285 -18.11 18.72 17.13
N LEU A 286 -18.68 17.55 16.87
CA LEU A 286 -19.04 17.08 15.55
C LEU A 286 -20.57 16.99 15.47
N ARG A 287 -21.14 17.45 14.35
CA ARG A 287 -22.58 17.38 14.08
C ARG A 287 -22.80 16.53 12.85
N GLY A 288 -23.87 15.76 12.83
CA GLY A 288 -24.21 14.93 11.69
C GLY A 288 -25.55 14.26 11.79
N THR A 289 -25.99 13.67 10.69
CA THR A 289 -27.23 12.91 10.58
C THR A 289 -26.95 11.42 10.77
N PRO A 290 -27.79 10.69 11.52
CA PRO A 290 -27.66 9.24 11.66
C PRO A 290 -27.76 8.56 10.29
N SER A 291 -26.86 7.60 10.01
CA SER A 291 -26.88 6.80 8.78
C SER A 291 -26.47 5.36 9.09
N GLY A 292 -27.41 4.44 9.04
CA GLY A 292 -27.17 3.04 9.36
C GLY A 292 -26.50 2.85 10.72
N SER A 293 -25.30 2.25 10.74
CA SER A 293 -24.49 2.05 11.95
C SER A 293 -23.60 3.26 12.32
N GLY A 294 -23.65 4.38 11.58
CA GLY A 294 -22.76 5.53 11.72
C GLY A 294 -23.47 6.88 11.80
N VAL A 295 -22.69 7.94 11.62
CA VAL A 295 -23.16 9.33 11.55
C VAL A 295 -22.50 10.00 10.37
N ASN A 296 -23.28 10.52 9.42
CA ASN A 296 -22.78 11.37 8.34
C ASN A 296 -22.54 12.78 8.90
N LEU A 297 -21.28 13.19 8.95
CA LEU A 297 -20.90 14.49 9.49
C LEU A 297 -21.31 15.62 8.56
N THR A 298 -22.04 16.59 9.09
CA THR A 298 -22.45 17.84 8.41
C THR A 298 -21.56 19.01 8.80
N GLY A 299 -20.79 18.90 9.88
CA GLY A 299 -19.86 19.92 10.32
C GLY A 299 -19.22 19.61 11.67
N GLY A 300 -18.25 20.42 12.07
CA GLY A 300 -17.62 20.27 13.36
C GLY A 300 -16.74 21.47 13.71
N THR A 301 -16.46 21.64 15.00
CA THR A 301 -15.57 22.69 15.54
C THR A 301 -14.61 22.08 16.55
N VAL A 302 -13.39 22.63 16.58
CA VAL A 302 -12.36 22.27 17.55
C VAL A 302 -11.98 23.52 18.34
N ARG A 303 -11.84 23.37 19.65
CA ARG A 303 -11.30 24.38 20.55
C ARG A 303 -10.21 23.77 21.40
N ILE A 304 -9.04 24.41 21.45
CA ILE A 304 -7.84 23.92 22.16
C ILE A 304 -7.32 25.08 23.02
N GLY A 305 -6.99 24.80 24.28
CA GLY A 305 -6.37 25.76 25.18
C GLY A 305 -6.95 25.73 26.58
N ARG A 306 -6.42 26.58 27.47
CA ARG A 306 -6.89 26.74 28.86
C ARG A 306 -8.33 27.21 28.87
N PRO A 307 -9.09 27.04 30.02
CA PRO A 307 -10.48 27.41 30.06
C PRO A 307 -10.69 28.82 29.50
N TRP A 308 -11.61 28.92 28.53
CA TRP A 308 -12.00 30.11 27.78
C TRP A 308 -12.18 31.35 28.68
N PRO A 309 -11.71 32.58 28.29
CA PRO A 309 -11.42 33.08 26.96
C PRO A 309 -9.96 33.45 26.64
N ALA A 310 -8.97 33.11 27.43
CA ALA A 310 -7.60 33.60 27.23
C ALA A 310 -6.68 32.59 26.55
N SER A 311 -6.25 32.90 25.32
CA SER A 311 -5.18 32.22 24.54
C SER A 311 -5.44 30.79 24.10
N GLY A 312 -6.56 30.51 23.46
CA GLY A 312 -6.83 29.19 22.82
C GLY A 312 -6.88 29.27 21.30
N TYR A 313 -6.78 28.11 20.67
CA TYR A 313 -7.04 27.95 19.25
C TYR A 313 -8.46 27.44 19.03
N SER A 314 -9.17 28.00 18.04
CA SER A 314 -10.48 27.51 17.64
C SER A 314 -10.64 27.52 16.11
N GLY A 315 -11.44 26.59 15.60
CA GLY A 315 -11.70 26.55 14.15
C GLY A 315 -12.53 25.36 13.71
N PRO A 316 -12.91 25.33 12.44
CA PRO A 316 -13.70 24.25 11.89
C PRO A 316 -12.87 22.96 11.75
N VAL A 317 -13.56 21.82 11.85
CA VAL A 317 -13.02 20.53 11.43
C VAL A 317 -12.96 20.52 9.90
N ALA A 318 -11.76 20.35 9.37
CA ALA A 318 -11.53 20.32 7.93
C ALA A 318 -11.75 18.91 7.35
N GLN A 319 -11.35 17.88 8.12
CA GLN A 319 -11.45 16.49 7.67
C GLN A 319 -11.48 15.53 8.86
N LEU A 320 -12.29 14.48 8.75
CA LEU A 320 -12.25 13.30 9.62
C LEU A 320 -12.04 12.06 8.74
N SER A 321 -10.99 11.30 9.01
CA SER A 321 -10.67 10.08 8.25
C SER A 321 -10.21 8.97 9.20
N GLY A 322 -11.05 7.97 9.39
CA GLY A 322 -10.80 6.87 10.29
C GLY A 322 -10.53 7.32 11.72
N LYS A 323 -9.28 7.21 12.18
CA LYS A 323 -8.84 7.61 13.53
C LYS A 323 -8.25 9.03 13.59
N GLU A 324 -8.23 9.75 12.49
CA GLU A 324 -7.57 11.06 12.37
C GLU A 324 -8.59 12.18 12.10
N LEU A 325 -8.44 13.27 12.82
CA LEU A 325 -9.22 14.50 12.65
C LEU A 325 -8.26 15.66 12.40
N PHE A 326 -8.52 16.39 11.33
CA PHE A 326 -7.80 17.61 10.96
C PHE A 326 -8.72 18.82 11.15
N ALA A 327 -8.18 19.86 11.77
CA ALA A 327 -8.91 21.12 11.96
C ALA A 327 -8.01 22.30 11.60
N ALA A 328 -8.57 23.26 10.87
CA ALA A 328 -7.94 24.54 10.63
C ALA A 328 -8.30 25.47 11.80
N VAL A 329 -7.36 25.73 12.69
CA VAL A 329 -7.59 26.49 13.92
C VAL A 329 -6.83 27.82 13.88
N SER A 330 -7.43 28.87 14.41
CA SER A 330 -6.84 30.19 14.54
C SER A 330 -6.82 30.63 16.00
N GLY A 331 -5.78 31.33 16.41
CA GLY A 331 -5.58 31.85 17.74
C GLY A 331 -4.65 33.06 17.73
N GLN A 332 -4.23 33.57 18.90
CA GLN A 332 -3.33 34.73 18.98
C GLN A 332 -1.99 34.54 18.23
N ALA A 333 -1.50 33.30 18.08
CA ALA A 333 -0.28 32.99 17.34
C ALA A 333 -0.52 32.69 15.85
N GLY A 334 -1.66 33.14 15.29
CA GLY A 334 -2.00 33.01 13.86
C GLY A 334 -2.78 31.73 13.53
N LYS A 335 -2.86 31.46 12.22
CA LYS A 335 -3.53 30.26 11.69
C LYS A 335 -2.64 29.03 11.88
N ARG A 336 -3.20 27.94 12.34
CA ARG A 336 -2.52 26.66 12.60
C ARG A 336 -3.37 25.49 12.08
N GLN A 337 -2.74 24.37 11.87
CA GLN A 337 -3.42 23.11 11.58
C GLN A 337 -3.27 22.19 12.78
N ALA A 338 -4.39 21.77 13.36
CA ALA A 338 -4.44 20.80 14.44
C ALA A 338 -4.77 19.42 13.88
N ARG A 339 -3.99 18.43 14.28
CA ARG A 339 -4.22 17.00 13.94
C ARG A 339 -4.41 16.23 15.23
N PHE A 340 -5.52 15.52 15.32
CA PHE A 340 -5.84 14.58 16.40
C PHE A 340 -5.81 13.16 15.84
N THR A 341 -5.06 12.27 16.47
CA THR A 341 -5.16 10.83 16.20
C THR A 341 -5.82 10.19 17.41
N MET A 342 -6.97 9.54 17.23
CA MET A 342 -7.85 9.10 18.32
C MET A 342 -8.14 7.61 18.26
N THR A 343 -8.18 6.98 19.43
CA THR A 343 -8.71 5.62 19.62
C THR A 343 -9.84 5.71 20.64
N ILE A 344 -11.01 5.20 20.26
CA ILE A 344 -12.24 5.25 21.05
C ILE A 344 -12.53 3.85 21.56
N ASN A 345 -12.68 3.72 22.90
CA ASN A 345 -13.07 2.50 23.60
C ASN A 345 -14.27 2.80 24.47
N GLY A 346 -15.49 2.51 23.97
CA GLY A 346 -16.72 2.95 24.61
C GLY A 346 -16.81 4.48 24.65
N SER A 347 -16.90 5.07 25.84
CA SER A 347 -16.89 6.52 26.04
C SER A 347 -15.49 7.11 26.26
N ALA A 348 -14.47 6.28 26.45
CA ALA A 348 -13.10 6.74 26.66
C ALA A 348 -12.40 7.00 25.31
N VAL A 349 -11.72 8.15 25.20
CA VAL A 349 -10.93 8.53 24.04
C VAL A 349 -9.49 8.76 24.46
N THR A 350 -8.56 8.13 23.74
CA THR A 350 -7.12 8.34 23.94
C THR A 350 -6.44 8.63 22.62
N GLY A 351 -5.35 9.36 22.63
CA GLY A 351 -4.66 9.67 21.37
C GLY A 351 -3.55 10.69 21.52
N THR A 352 -3.22 11.30 20.38
CA THR A 352 -2.21 12.37 20.30
C THR A 352 -2.78 13.57 19.56
N VAL A 353 -2.39 14.76 19.99
CA VAL A 353 -2.70 16.04 19.32
C VAL A 353 -1.40 16.73 18.94
N SER A 354 -1.31 17.20 17.69
CA SER A 354 -0.21 18.04 17.21
C SER A 354 -0.77 19.30 16.55
N ILE A 355 -0.09 20.43 16.78
CA ILE A 355 -0.45 21.72 16.19
C ILE A 355 0.75 22.19 15.36
N GLN A 356 0.55 22.44 14.08
CA GLN A 356 1.58 22.89 13.14
C GLN A 356 1.21 24.26 12.56
N ALA A 357 2.20 25.05 12.14
CA ALA A 357 1.92 26.24 11.37
C ALA A 357 1.15 25.83 10.09
N ALA A 358 0.09 26.58 9.74
CA ALA A 358 -0.52 26.40 8.44
C ALA A 358 0.56 26.70 7.38
N SER A 359 0.87 25.73 6.52
CA SER A 359 1.74 25.97 5.37
C SER A 359 1.08 27.07 4.55
N GLY A 360 1.72 28.24 4.50
CA GLY A 360 1.26 29.40 3.73
C GLY A 360 1.13 29.04 2.24
N GLU A 361 0.17 29.70 1.61
CA GLU A 361 -0.02 29.78 0.17
C GLU A 361 1.26 30.18 -0.57
#